data_35b4413f80c2b73705e3f3d6b39ef628
#
_entry.id   35b4413f80c2b73705e3f3d6b39ef628
#
_cell.length_a   1.000
_cell.length_b   1.000
_cell.length_c   1.000
_cell.angle_alpha   90.00
_cell.angle_beta   90.00
_cell.angle_gamma   90.00
#
_symmetry.space_group_name_H-M   'P 1'
#
loop_
_entity.id
_entity.type
_entity.pdbx_description
1 polymer ?
#
loop_
_entity_poly.entity_id
_entity_poly.type
_entity_poly.pdbx_seq_one_letter_code
_entity_poly.pdbx_strand_id
1 'polypeptide(L)'
;MDVLLNILMFTPIGAGLALLRVRARWAVLLIVITTSGIEALQYAVIEGRFPSARDIVANTLGGIVAWRIFLDWRAIVFPRPVTAIVLGQVAVLSWLVTQLFTAWSLHLVVPEGPWWAQIKLRDLGFPAYFSGAVLRSSLGTVPILYSDQLAETDEVRRQLINGAPLATIVTVAEPTAGPAPILMLAARDRLSEIAALGQTGANAFFRVRTRAAAVGLRNPSIRLDDAFIAGAAKDTVALTGQYADGRYRITADHPGRHRERTLAASPSWMWALLVPIPHYSFGTEVRWLTALWVFAPLCLAGFWSGQGADRVTGRTLSDARLLMITLLALTIGVGLGVVPIAFDLPVSHWSEWTAAIAGAACGWAIARHARPRDLRAIPSPGRIA
;
A
#
# COMPACT_ATOMS: atom_id res chain seq x y z
N MET A 1 9.99 -0.63 5.61
CA MET A 1 8.58 -0.72 6.00
C MET A 1 8.39 -0.61 7.51
N ASP A 2 9.23 -1.24 8.27
CA ASP A 2 9.19 -1.23 9.74
C ASP A 2 9.23 0.19 10.34
N VAL A 3 10.00 1.10 9.74
CA VAL A 3 10.10 2.50 10.21
C VAL A 3 8.75 3.22 10.23
N LEU A 4 7.97 3.12 9.15
CA LEU A 4 6.66 3.78 9.08
C LEU A 4 5.67 3.19 10.08
N LEU A 5 5.68 1.87 10.23
CA LEU A 5 4.85 1.19 11.22
C LEU A 5 5.22 1.59 12.65
N ASN A 6 6.51 1.66 12.93
CA ASN A 6 7.01 2.09 14.23
C ASN A 6 6.58 3.53 14.53
N ILE A 7 6.68 4.45 13.56
CA ILE A 7 6.16 5.82 13.70
C ILE A 7 4.66 5.80 14.03
N LEU A 8 3.86 5.05 13.27
CA LEU A 8 2.40 4.98 13.45
C LEU A 8 2.01 4.32 14.77
N MET A 9 2.73 3.30 15.21
CA MET A 9 2.46 2.58 16.46
C MET A 9 2.60 3.49 17.69
N PHE A 10 3.49 4.46 17.67
CA PHE A 10 3.69 5.40 18.78
C PHE A 10 2.81 6.65 18.71
N THR A 11 2.06 6.85 17.62
CA THR A 11 1.10 7.95 17.48
C THR A 11 0.06 8.01 18.61
N PRO A 12 -0.59 6.90 19.05
CA PRO A 12 -1.54 6.92 20.17
C PRO A 12 -0.91 7.35 21.48
N ILE A 13 0.33 6.94 21.74
CA ILE A 13 1.05 7.31 22.98
C ILE A 13 1.31 8.81 22.98
N GLY A 14 1.86 9.36 21.88
CA GLY A 14 2.09 10.79 21.74
C GLY A 14 0.81 11.62 21.86
N ALA A 15 -0.27 11.19 21.22
CA ALA A 15 -1.58 11.81 21.31
C ALA A 15 -2.12 11.82 22.75
N GLY A 16 -2.04 10.68 23.46
CA GLY A 16 -2.46 10.56 24.85
C GLY A 16 -1.69 11.51 25.77
N LEU A 17 -0.36 11.59 25.65
CA LEU A 17 0.47 12.51 26.42
C LEU A 17 0.13 13.98 26.13
N ALA A 18 -0.22 14.33 24.87
CA ALA A 18 -0.67 15.66 24.51
C ALA A 18 -2.03 16.01 25.12
N LEU A 19 -2.99 15.09 25.08
CA LEU A 19 -4.33 15.28 25.69
C LEU A 19 -4.22 15.45 27.21
N LEU A 20 -3.28 14.75 27.86
CA LEU A 20 -2.95 14.91 29.27
C LEU A 20 -2.10 16.17 29.56
N ARG A 21 -1.75 16.96 28.53
CA ARG A 21 -0.96 18.18 28.62
C ARG A 21 0.40 17.97 29.33
N VAL A 22 1.01 16.81 29.11
CA VAL A 22 2.33 16.50 29.65
C VAL A 22 3.37 17.48 29.06
N ARG A 23 4.24 18.05 29.91
CA ARG A 23 5.29 18.99 29.48
C ARG A 23 6.27 18.28 28.55
N ALA A 24 6.81 19.01 27.54
CA ALA A 24 7.65 18.46 26.47
C ALA A 24 8.77 17.53 26.96
N ARG A 25 9.55 17.96 27.96
CA ARG A 25 10.65 17.15 28.52
C ARG A 25 10.17 15.79 29.04
N TRP A 26 9.03 15.77 29.71
CA TRP A 26 8.47 14.53 30.25
C TRP A 26 7.81 13.67 29.16
N ALA A 27 7.17 14.30 28.17
CA ALA A 27 6.61 13.57 27.05
C ALA A 27 7.70 12.83 26.26
N VAL A 28 8.78 13.54 25.91
CA VAL A 28 9.94 12.94 25.23
C VAL A 28 10.55 11.82 26.07
N LEU A 29 10.78 12.05 27.37
CA LEU A 29 11.36 11.05 28.27
C LEU A 29 10.48 9.80 28.34
N LEU A 30 9.16 9.95 28.53
CA LEU A 30 8.23 8.83 28.60
C LEU A 30 8.18 8.04 27.28
N ILE A 31 8.18 8.73 26.14
CA ILE A 31 8.21 8.07 24.84
C ILE A 31 9.50 7.26 24.69
N VAL A 32 10.66 7.83 25.02
CA VAL A 32 11.96 7.15 24.94
C VAL A 32 12.00 5.94 25.88
N ILE A 33 11.56 6.09 27.12
CA ILE A 33 11.53 4.98 28.08
C ILE A 33 10.62 3.86 27.56
N THR A 34 9.42 4.21 27.09
CA THR A 34 8.46 3.22 26.58
C THR A 34 9.02 2.45 25.38
N THR A 35 9.61 3.14 24.39
CA THR A 35 10.18 2.45 23.22
C THR A 35 11.38 1.59 23.58
N SER A 36 12.27 2.09 24.45
CA SER A 36 13.43 1.31 24.92
C SER A 36 12.98 0.07 25.74
N GLY A 37 11.95 0.23 26.54
CA GLY A 37 11.35 -0.89 27.29
C GLY A 37 10.73 -1.95 26.37
N ILE A 38 10.03 -1.55 25.32
CA ILE A 38 9.49 -2.48 24.31
C ILE A 38 10.62 -3.24 23.60
N GLU A 39 11.67 -2.54 23.16
CA GLU A 39 12.81 -3.20 22.50
C GLU A 39 13.55 -4.18 23.44
N ALA A 40 13.74 -3.80 24.70
CA ALA A 40 14.32 -4.67 25.72
C ALA A 40 13.45 -5.91 25.98
N LEU A 41 12.12 -5.72 26.05
CA LEU A 41 11.18 -6.82 26.25
C LEU A 41 11.16 -7.77 25.04
N GLN A 42 11.18 -7.23 23.81
CA GLN A 42 11.25 -8.03 22.60
C GLN A 42 12.53 -8.86 22.53
N TYR A 43 13.65 -8.28 22.93
CA TYR A 43 14.93 -9.01 23.04
C TYR A 43 14.87 -10.15 24.06
N ALA A 44 14.22 -9.92 25.19
CA ALA A 44 14.15 -10.91 26.28
C ALA A 44 13.15 -12.05 25.99
N VAL A 45 12.11 -11.80 25.20
CA VAL A 45 10.97 -12.73 25.04
C VAL A 45 10.95 -13.40 23.66
N ILE A 46 11.46 -12.73 22.61
CA ILE A 46 11.37 -13.23 21.23
C ILE A 46 12.75 -13.76 20.80
N GLU A 47 12.87 -15.08 20.68
CA GLU A 47 14.10 -15.72 20.20
C GLU A 47 14.48 -15.22 18.79
N GLY A 48 15.77 -14.89 18.60
CA GLY A 48 16.32 -14.43 17.33
C GLY A 48 16.03 -12.97 16.98
N ARG A 49 15.36 -12.19 17.86
CA ARG A 49 15.15 -10.76 17.65
C ARG A 49 16.21 -9.94 18.39
N PHE A 50 16.85 -9.03 17.65
CA PHE A 50 17.84 -8.10 18.19
C PHE A 50 17.23 -6.69 18.32
N PRO A 51 17.55 -5.96 19.41
CA PRO A 51 17.11 -4.58 19.59
C PRO A 51 17.62 -3.70 18.45
N SER A 52 16.75 -2.84 17.94
CA SER A 52 17.07 -1.96 16.83
C SER A 52 17.09 -0.49 17.28
N ALA A 53 18.26 0.14 17.23
CA ALA A 53 18.36 1.58 17.46
C ALA A 53 17.49 2.38 16.45
N ARG A 54 17.31 1.87 15.25
CA ARG A 54 16.44 2.45 14.22
C ARG A 54 14.98 2.45 14.66
N ASP A 55 14.52 1.39 15.33
CA ASP A 55 13.14 1.28 15.79
C ASP A 55 12.90 2.22 16.98
N ILE A 56 13.86 2.34 17.90
CA ILE A 56 13.80 3.34 18.97
C ILE A 56 13.66 4.75 18.43
N VAL A 57 14.48 5.11 17.43
CA VAL A 57 14.42 6.44 16.79
C VAL A 57 13.08 6.66 16.08
N ALA A 58 12.61 5.68 15.30
CA ALA A 58 11.35 5.78 14.55
C ALA A 58 10.14 5.92 15.50
N ASN A 59 10.06 5.10 16.54
CA ASN A 59 9.04 5.14 17.57
C ASN A 59 9.04 6.49 18.31
N THR A 60 10.23 6.96 18.69
CA THR A 60 10.40 8.25 19.38
C THR A 60 9.92 9.41 18.51
N LEU A 61 10.33 9.43 17.24
CA LEU A 61 9.90 10.46 16.30
C LEU A 61 8.37 10.42 16.10
N GLY A 62 7.77 9.24 15.93
CA GLY A 62 6.32 9.06 15.82
C GLY A 62 5.56 9.62 17.01
N GLY A 63 6.01 9.27 18.21
CA GLY A 63 5.43 9.75 19.45
C GLY A 63 5.56 11.28 19.63
N ILE A 64 6.74 11.86 19.35
CA ILE A 64 6.97 13.31 19.47
C ILE A 64 6.12 14.08 18.45
N VAL A 65 6.09 13.64 17.19
CA VAL A 65 5.30 14.29 16.14
C VAL A 65 3.81 14.26 16.52
N ALA A 66 3.31 13.10 16.94
CA ALA A 66 1.92 12.97 17.40
C ALA A 66 1.65 13.87 18.61
N TRP A 67 2.51 13.85 19.63
CA TRP A 67 2.38 14.74 20.80
C TRP A 67 2.30 16.19 20.36
N ARG A 68 3.16 16.64 19.46
CA ARG A 68 3.18 18.03 18.98
C ARG A 68 1.94 18.40 18.19
N ILE A 69 1.44 17.50 17.33
CA ILE A 69 0.20 17.67 16.56
C ILE A 69 -1.00 17.77 17.48
N PHE A 70 -1.12 16.86 18.45
CA PHE A 70 -2.28 16.79 19.33
C PHE A 70 -2.29 17.83 20.45
N LEU A 71 -1.15 18.46 20.79
CA LEU A 71 -1.16 19.62 21.69
C LEU A 71 -2.00 20.77 21.14
N ASP A 72 -1.90 21.02 19.85
CA ASP A 72 -2.56 22.11 19.16
C ASP A 72 -3.68 21.61 18.22
N TRP A 73 -4.24 20.39 18.49
CA TRP A 73 -5.23 19.77 17.62
C TRP A 73 -6.39 20.69 17.24
N ARG A 74 -6.80 21.61 18.16
CA ARG A 74 -7.85 22.59 17.88
C ARG A 74 -7.43 23.58 16.80
N ALA A 75 -6.16 23.99 16.77
CA ALA A 75 -5.65 24.86 15.74
C ALA A 75 -5.52 24.16 14.38
N ILE A 76 -5.44 22.83 14.36
CA ILE A 76 -5.44 22.00 13.15
C ILE A 76 -6.87 21.74 12.67
N VAL A 77 -7.79 21.43 13.60
CA VAL A 77 -9.20 21.17 13.26
C VAL A 77 -9.97 22.47 12.98
N PHE A 78 -9.65 23.55 13.71
CA PHE A 78 -10.30 24.88 13.54
C PHE A 78 -9.24 25.96 13.26
N PRO A 79 -8.45 25.85 12.17
CA PRO A 79 -7.39 26.79 11.88
C PRO A 79 -7.94 28.16 11.48
N ARG A 80 -7.07 29.18 11.50
CA ARG A 80 -7.35 30.48 10.88
C ARG A 80 -7.60 30.30 9.37
N PRO A 81 -8.37 31.18 8.71
CA PRO A 81 -8.72 31.01 7.29
C PRO A 81 -7.52 30.75 6.38
N VAL A 82 -6.46 31.53 6.50
CA VAL A 82 -5.22 31.37 5.71
C VAL A 82 -4.55 30.03 6.01
N THR A 83 -4.46 29.64 7.29
CA THR A 83 -3.91 28.35 7.69
C THR A 83 -4.76 27.19 7.16
N ALA A 84 -6.08 27.32 7.15
CA ALA A 84 -6.99 26.32 6.57
C ALA A 84 -6.71 26.11 5.06
N ILE A 85 -6.57 27.19 4.31
CA ILE A 85 -6.22 27.14 2.89
C ILE A 85 -4.89 26.41 2.70
N VAL A 86 -3.86 26.79 3.46
CA VAL A 86 -2.53 26.15 3.37
C VAL A 86 -2.62 24.66 3.70
N LEU A 87 -3.31 24.27 4.78
CA LEU A 87 -3.50 22.87 5.14
C LEU A 87 -4.24 22.09 4.05
N GLY A 88 -5.28 22.69 3.45
CA GLY A 88 -5.99 22.10 2.32
C GLY A 88 -5.08 21.86 1.13
N GLN A 89 -4.26 22.84 0.75
CA GLN A 89 -3.30 22.70 -0.35
C GLN A 89 -2.20 21.67 -0.03
N VAL A 90 -1.68 21.66 1.18
CA VAL A 90 -0.68 20.66 1.61
C VAL A 90 -1.27 19.25 1.53
N ALA A 91 -2.52 19.06 1.97
CA ALA A 91 -3.16 17.75 1.89
C ALA A 91 -3.34 17.27 0.44
N VAL A 92 -3.79 18.17 -0.45
CA VAL A 92 -3.95 17.90 -1.88
C VAL A 92 -2.61 17.57 -2.54
N LEU A 93 -1.58 18.38 -2.29
CA LEU A 93 -0.24 18.16 -2.85
C LEU A 93 0.39 16.87 -2.31
N SER A 94 0.24 16.58 -1.03
CA SER A 94 0.73 15.33 -0.44
C SER A 94 0.06 14.12 -1.06
N TRP A 95 -1.26 14.18 -1.31
CA TRP A 95 -1.97 13.14 -2.03
C TRP A 95 -1.44 12.99 -3.46
N LEU A 96 -1.25 14.08 -4.20
CA LEU A 96 -0.71 14.03 -5.57
C LEU A 96 0.71 13.45 -5.61
N VAL A 97 1.58 13.86 -4.68
CA VAL A 97 2.93 13.28 -4.53
C VAL A 97 2.84 11.77 -4.26
N THR A 98 1.89 11.33 -3.44
CA THR A 98 1.65 9.91 -3.19
C THR A 98 1.23 9.18 -4.46
N GLN A 99 0.34 9.76 -5.28
CA GLN A 99 -0.05 9.20 -6.57
C GLN A 99 1.15 9.05 -7.52
N LEU A 100 1.96 10.11 -7.66
CA LEU A 100 3.17 10.09 -8.50
C LEU A 100 4.18 9.04 -8.04
N PHE A 101 4.44 9.00 -6.73
CA PHE A 101 5.39 8.04 -6.16
C PHE A 101 4.89 6.59 -6.32
N THR A 102 3.59 6.36 -6.11
CA THR A 102 3.00 5.02 -6.29
C THR A 102 3.06 4.60 -7.76
N ALA A 103 2.68 5.49 -8.69
CA ALA A 103 2.77 5.21 -10.12
C ALA A 103 4.20 4.82 -10.51
N TRP A 104 5.20 5.61 -10.09
CA TRP A 104 6.62 5.29 -10.30
C TRP A 104 7.00 3.94 -9.69
N SER A 105 6.51 3.63 -8.48
CA SER A 105 6.82 2.40 -7.76
C SER A 105 6.24 1.13 -8.41
N LEU A 106 5.16 1.26 -9.18
CA LEU A 106 4.48 0.13 -9.83
C LEU A 106 5.13 -0.33 -11.14
N HIS A 107 6.12 0.39 -11.66
CA HIS A 107 6.83 -0.06 -12.86
C HIS A 107 7.55 -1.38 -12.64
N LEU A 108 7.44 -2.28 -13.62
CA LEU A 108 8.18 -3.54 -13.66
C LEU A 108 9.69 -3.27 -13.62
N VAL A 109 10.40 -3.98 -12.79
CA VAL A 109 11.87 -3.98 -12.74
C VAL A 109 12.39 -5.36 -13.08
N VAL A 110 13.17 -5.41 -14.14
CA VAL A 110 13.75 -6.63 -14.65
C VAL A 110 15.28 -6.57 -14.45
N PRO A 111 15.82 -7.23 -13.42
CA PRO A 111 17.26 -7.17 -13.13
C PRO A 111 18.10 -7.71 -14.27
N GLU A 112 19.29 -7.14 -14.43
CA GLU A 112 20.32 -7.68 -15.32
C GLU A 112 21.05 -8.89 -14.69
N GLY A 113 21.78 -9.65 -15.54
CA GLY A 113 22.55 -10.80 -15.11
C GLY A 113 21.76 -12.12 -15.17
N PRO A 114 22.34 -13.20 -14.68
CA PRO A 114 21.74 -14.53 -14.75
C PRO A 114 20.55 -14.66 -13.80
N TRP A 115 19.52 -15.39 -14.25
CA TRP A 115 18.35 -15.72 -13.46
C TRP A 115 18.28 -17.19 -13.14
N TRP A 116 17.60 -17.49 -12.06
CA TRP A 116 17.29 -18.84 -11.61
C TRP A 116 15.78 -19.06 -11.62
N ALA A 117 15.38 -20.19 -12.13
CA ALA A 117 14.05 -20.72 -11.88
C ALA A 117 14.09 -21.58 -10.61
N GLN A 118 13.04 -21.52 -9.83
CA GLN A 118 12.86 -22.32 -8.63
C GLN A 118 11.45 -22.92 -8.65
N ILE A 119 11.40 -24.25 -8.74
CA ILE A 119 10.16 -25.02 -8.77
C ILE A 119 9.95 -25.65 -7.40
N LYS A 120 8.77 -25.51 -6.80
CA LYS A 120 8.43 -26.04 -5.46
C LYS A 120 9.44 -25.56 -4.41
N LEU A 121 9.58 -24.27 -4.29
CA LEU A 121 10.56 -23.66 -3.40
C LEU A 121 10.39 -24.15 -1.97
N ARG A 122 11.51 -24.61 -1.38
CA ARG A 122 11.63 -24.92 0.05
C ARG A 122 12.71 -23.99 0.65
N ASP A 123 12.50 -23.56 1.86
CA ASP A 123 13.54 -22.94 2.73
C ASP A 123 13.97 -21.47 2.46
N LEU A 124 13.34 -20.69 1.60
CA LEU A 124 13.70 -19.29 1.41
C LEU A 124 12.73 -18.30 2.13
N GLY A 125 12.42 -18.57 3.41
CA GLY A 125 11.59 -17.67 4.21
C GLY A 125 10.10 -17.72 3.91
N PHE A 126 9.64 -18.75 3.18
CA PHE A 126 8.22 -19.01 3.01
C PHE A 126 7.72 -19.95 4.10
N PRO A 127 6.56 -19.64 4.73
CA PRO A 127 6.04 -20.43 5.85
C PRO A 127 5.46 -21.79 5.43
N ALA A 128 5.25 -22.02 4.14
CA ALA A 128 4.69 -23.25 3.61
C ALA A 128 5.36 -23.64 2.29
N TYR A 129 5.23 -24.90 1.91
CA TYR A 129 5.65 -25.42 0.62
C TYR A 129 4.49 -26.08 -0.12
N PHE A 130 4.56 -26.05 -1.44
CA PHE A 130 3.57 -26.68 -2.29
C PHE A 130 3.73 -28.20 -2.29
N SER A 131 2.70 -28.96 -1.87
CA SER A 131 2.75 -30.42 -1.75
C SER A 131 2.44 -31.16 -3.07
N GLY A 132 1.74 -30.52 -4.03
CA GLY A 132 1.40 -31.09 -5.33
C GLY A 132 2.61 -31.34 -6.22
N ALA A 133 2.45 -32.08 -7.32
CA ALA A 133 3.45 -32.24 -8.36
C ALA A 133 3.38 -31.08 -9.37
N VAL A 134 4.54 -30.61 -9.83
CA VAL A 134 4.63 -29.69 -10.97
C VAL A 134 4.91 -30.52 -12.21
N LEU A 135 4.02 -30.47 -13.19
CA LEU A 135 4.09 -31.30 -14.39
C LEU A 135 4.77 -30.57 -15.55
N ARG A 136 4.52 -29.25 -15.65
CA ARG A 136 5.08 -28.39 -16.68
C ARG A 136 5.14 -26.95 -16.20
N SER A 137 6.20 -26.23 -16.57
CA SER A 137 6.31 -24.80 -16.32
C SER A 137 6.92 -24.09 -17.51
N SER A 138 6.54 -22.84 -17.75
CA SER A 138 7.08 -21.99 -18.82
C SER A 138 6.92 -20.50 -18.51
N LEU A 139 7.74 -19.68 -19.15
CA LEU A 139 7.47 -18.26 -19.34
C LEU A 139 7.27 -18.02 -20.85
N GLY A 140 6.05 -17.69 -21.23
CA GLY A 140 5.68 -17.61 -22.65
C GLY A 140 6.01 -18.92 -23.36
N THR A 141 6.91 -18.83 -24.36
CA THR A 141 7.35 -19.97 -25.16
C THR A 141 8.55 -20.73 -24.56
N VAL A 142 9.26 -20.14 -23.59
CA VAL A 142 10.45 -20.76 -22.98
C VAL A 142 10.04 -21.76 -21.89
N PRO A 143 10.35 -23.06 -22.07
CA PRO A 143 10.05 -24.04 -21.04
C PRO A 143 11.00 -23.89 -19.85
N ILE A 144 10.46 -24.08 -18.65
CA ILE A 144 11.19 -24.09 -17.39
C ILE A 144 11.12 -25.52 -16.84
N LEU A 145 12.20 -26.27 -16.99
CA LEU A 145 12.21 -27.71 -16.72
C LEU A 145 12.72 -28.05 -15.32
N TYR A 146 13.64 -27.25 -14.77
CA TYR A 146 14.34 -27.55 -13.54
C TYR A 146 14.50 -26.31 -12.66
N SER A 147 14.77 -26.55 -11.38
CA SER A 147 15.18 -25.51 -10.43
C SER A 147 16.69 -25.25 -10.61
N ASP A 148 17.04 -24.41 -11.58
CA ASP A 148 18.44 -24.11 -11.92
C ASP A 148 18.58 -22.73 -12.54
N GLN A 149 19.81 -22.35 -12.88
CA GLN A 149 20.10 -21.17 -13.68
C GLN A 149 19.48 -21.32 -15.07
N LEU A 150 18.81 -20.28 -15.52
CA LEU A 150 18.21 -20.26 -16.85
C LEU A 150 19.26 -20.03 -17.92
N ALA A 151 19.44 -20.99 -18.81
CA ALA A 151 20.39 -20.90 -19.93
C ALA A 151 20.06 -19.73 -20.87
N GLU A 152 18.77 -19.49 -21.10
CA GLU A 152 18.25 -18.45 -22.01
C GLU A 152 17.73 -17.22 -21.24
N THR A 153 18.48 -16.74 -20.24
CA THR A 153 18.04 -15.62 -19.37
C THR A 153 17.61 -14.39 -20.18
N ASP A 154 18.30 -14.05 -21.26
CA ASP A 154 17.98 -12.88 -22.07
C ASP A 154 16.66 -13.02 -22.84
N GLU A 155 16.33 -14.23 -23.31
CA GLU A 155 15.04 -14.52 -23.92
C GLU A 155 13.91 -14.46 -22.90
N VAL A 156 14.10 -15.11 -21.76
CA VAL A 156 13.14 -15.08 -20.63
C VAL A 156 12.89 -13.64 -20.18
N ARG A 157 13.94 -12.82 -20.10
CA ARG A 157 13.83 -11.39 -19.78
C ARG A 157 13.00 -10.63 -20.80
N ARG A 158 13.28 -10.80 -22.09
CA ARG A 158 12.51 -10.15 -23.17
C ARG A 158 11.04 -10.54 -23.10
N GLN A 159 10.76 -11.82 -22.91
CA GLN A 159 9.39 -12.31 -22.82
C GLN A 159 8.65 -11.72 -21.62
N LEU A 160 9.29 -11.65 -20.44
CA LEU A 160 8.67 -11.02 -19.26
C LEU A 160 8.41 -9.53 -19.47
N ILE A 161 9.33 -8.79 -20.10
CA ILE A 161 9.14 -7.37 -20.43
C ILE A 161 7.97 -7.19 -21.39
N ASN A 162 7.83 -8.08 -22.37
CA ASN A 162 6.75 -8.07 -23.34
C ASN A 162 5.42 -8.62 -22.78
N GLY A 163 5.37 -8.86 -21.46
CA GLY A 163 4.15 -9.31 -20.81
C GLY A 163 3.77 -10.76 -21.09
N ALA A 164 4.74 -11.62 -21.42
CA ALA A 164 4.45 -13.03 -21.58
C ALA A 164 4.00 -13.68 -20.26
N PRO A 165 3.08 -14.65 -20.31
CA PRO A 165 2.54 -15.29 -19.11
C PRO A 165 3.54 -16.25 -18.47
N LEU A 166 3.67 -16.20 -17.16
CA LEU A 166 4.28 -17.23 -16.34
C LEU A 166 3.24 -18.32 -16.08
N ALA A 167 3.48 -19.53 -16.58
CA ALA A 167 2.51 -20.60 -16.56
C ALA A 167 3.07 -21.88 -15.89
N THR A 168 2.19 -22.60 -15.21
CA THR A 168 2.51 -23.91 -14.64
C THR A 168 1.30 -24.83 -14.63
N ILE A 169 1.52 -26.10 -14.92
CA ILE A 169 0.50 -27.16 -14.76
C ILE A 169 0.91 -28.00 -13.55
N VAL A 170 0.00 -28.11 -12.58
CA VAL A 170 0.26 -28.81 -11.33
C VAL A 170 -0.87 -29.77 -10.98
N THR A 171 -0.56 -30.76 -10.16
CA THR A 171 -1.64 -31.54 -9.51
C THR A 171 -2.23 -30.72 -8.37
N VAL A 172 -3.54 -30.81 -8.17
CA VAL A 172 -4.22 -30.18 -7.03
C VAL A 172 -3.61 -30.69 -5.73
N ALA A 173 -3.29 -29.76 -4.85
CA ALA A 173 -2.67 -30.02 -3.56
C ALA A 173 -3.60 -29.59 -2.43
N GLU A 174 -3.33 -30.08 -1.23
CA GLU A 174 -4.02 -29.61 -0.03
C GLU A 174 -3.82 -28.12 0.19
N PRO A 175 -4.80 -27.42 0.82
CA PRO A 175 -4.64 -26.03 1.19
C PRO A 175 -3.40 -25.82 2.07
N THR A 176 -2.58 -24.83 1.73
CA THR A 176 -1.35 -24.53 2.47
C THR A 176 -1.64 -23.60 3.67
N ALA A 177 -0.90 -23.76 4.77
CA ALA A 177 -1.02 -22.90 5.95
C ALA A 177 -0.56 -21.44 5.70
N GLY A 178 0.17 -21.21 4.60
CA GLY A 178 0.69 -19.92 4.19
C GLY A 178 1.09 -19.91 2.72
N PRO A 179 1.72 -18.84 2.22
CA PRO A 179 2.16 -18.76 0.84
C PRO A 179 3.25 -19.80 0.54
N ALA A 180 2.99 -20.59 -0.49
CA ALA A 180 3.84 -21.64 -1.02
C ALA A 180 4.11 -21.38 -2.50
N PRO A 181 5.29 -20.85 -2.88
CA PRO A 181 5.64 -20.66 -4.28
C PRO A 181 5.71 -22.00 -5.02
N ILE A 182 5.05 -22.05 -6.18
CA ILE A 182 5.08 -23.19 -7.09
C ILE A 182 6.19 -22.98 -8.12
N LEU A 183 6.20 -21.79 -8.72
CA LEU A 183 7.20 -21.36 -9.69
C LEU A 183 7.65 -19.94 -9.34
N MET A 184 8.94 -19.76 -9.15
CA MET A 184 9.55 -18.46 -8.87
C MET A 184 10.74 -18.24 -9.81
N LEU A 185 10.80 -17.04 -10.37
CA LEU A 185 11.98 -16.52 -11.04
C LEU A 185 12.73 -15.61 -10.09
N ALA A 186 14.02 -15.79 -9.93
CA ALA A 186 14.87 -15.03 -9.03
C ALA A 186 16.14 -14.54 -9.72
N ALA A 187 16.67 -13.41 -9.24
CA ALA A 187 17.95 -12.87 -9.69
C ALA A 187 19.13 -13.66 -9.10
N ARG A 188 20.33 -13.20 -9.41
CA ARG A 188 21.63 -13.83 -9.10
C ARG A 188 21.80 -14.31 -7.65
N ASP A 189 21.25 -13.61 -6.69
CA ASP A 189 21.31 -13.96 -5.27
C ASP A 189 20.33 -15.09 -4.87
N ARG A 190 19.50 -15.57 -5.81
CA ARG A 190 18.41 -16.53 -5.58
C ARG A 190 17.33 -16.07 -4.58
N LEU A 191 17.54 -14.93 -3.93
CA LEU A 191 16.64 -14.34 -2.91
C LEU A 191 15.80 -13.19 -3.48
N SER A 192 16.32 -12.49 -4.49
CA SER A 192 15.62 -11.39 -5.14
C SER A 192 14.58 -11.91 -6.13
N GLU A 193 13.38 -12.12 -5.65
CA GLU A 193 12.25 -12.54 -6.46
C GLU A 193 11.98 -11.55 -7.60
N ILE A 194 11.81 -12.06 -8.82
CA ILE A 194 11.45 -11.32 -10.03
C ILE A 194 9.97 -11.52 -10.35
N ALA A 195 9.53 -12.78 -10.35
CA ALA A 195 8.12 -13.13 -10.52
C ALA A 195 7.85 -14.42 -9.75
N ALA A 196 6.66 -14.54 -9.17
CA ALA A 196 6.23 -15.73 -8.47
C ALA A 196 4.77 -16.05 -8.74
N LEU A 197 4.50 -17.32 -8.95
CA LEU A 197 3.19 -17.94 -9.02
C LEU A 197 3.13 -19.04 -7.97
N GLY A 198 2.08 -19.06 -7.13
CA GLY A 198 2.03 -19.98 -6.01
C GLY A 198 0.64 -20.16 -5.43
N GLN A 199 0.57 -20.91 -4.33
CA GLN A 199 -0.63 -21.23 -3.57
C GLN A 199 -0.62 -20.53 -2.20
N THR A 200 -1.77 -20.08 -1.73
CA THR A 200 -2.01 -19.63 -0.35
C THR A 200 -3.38 -20.11 0.09
N GLY A 201 -3.44 -21.04 1.02
CA GLY A 201 -4.70 -21.74 1.31
C GLY A 201 -5.19 -22.50 0.07
N ALA A 202 -6.46 -22.31 -0.28
CA ALA A 202 -7.05 -22.80 -1.51
C ALA A 202 -6.91 -21.84 -2.71
N ASN A 203 -6.21 -20.72 -2.54
CA ASN A 203 -6.11 -19.64 -3.52
C ASN A 203 -4.78 -19.71 -4.27
N ALA A 204 -4.74 -19.19 -5.51
CA ALA A 204 -3.50 -18.92 -6.20
C ALA A 204 -3.08 -17.45 -5.99
N PHE A 205 -1.78 -17.17 -6.01
CA PHE A 205 -1.26 -15.82 -6.05
C PHE A 205 -0.26 -15.64 -7.18
N PHE A 206 -0.21 -14.43 -7.70
CA PHE A 206 0.77 -14.00 -8.68
C PHE A 206 1.32 -12.62 -8.32
N ARG A 207 2.62 -12.45 -8.46
CA ARG A 207 3.30 -11.16 -8.27
C ARG A 207 4.53 -11.04 -9.15
N VAL A 208 4.89 -9.80 -9.45
CA VAL A 208 6.12 -9.45 -10.18
C VAL A 208 6.87 -8.36 -9.44
N ARG A 209 8.19 -8.31 -9.65
CA ARG A 209 9.06 -7.29 -9.07
C ARG A 209 8.79 -5.93 -9.71
N THR A 210 8.58 -4.95 -8.87
CA THR A 210 8.40 -3.55 -9.27
C THR A 210 9.47 -2.68 -8.61
N ARG A 211 9.54 -1.39 -8.99
CA ARG A 211 10.43 -0.41 -8.34
C ARG A 211 10.16 -0.26 -6.85
N ALA A 212 8.97 -0.62 -6.38
CA ALA A 212 8.64 -0.65 -4.95
C ALA A 212 9.69 -1.43 -4.13
N ALA A 213 10.18 -2.55 -4.65
CA ALA A 213 11.22 -3.35 -3.98
C ALA A 213 12.54 -2.59 -3.78
N ALA A 214 12.92 -1.70 -4.71
CA ALA A 214 14.15 -0.92 -4.62
C ALA A 214 14.15 0.09 -3.46
N VAL A 215 12.97 0.53 -3.02
CA VAL A 215 12.77 1.45 -1.89
C VAL A 215 12.27 0.73 -0.63
N GLY A 216 12.39 -0.59 -0.58
CA GLY A 216 12.00 -1.40 0.58
C GLY A 216 10.48 -1.53 0.78
N LEU A 217 9.70 -1.21 -0.23
CA LEU A 217 8.26 -1.44 -0.26
C LEU A 217 7.94 -2.82 -0.86
N ARG A 218 6.70 -3.27 -0.72
CA ARG A 218 6.26 -4.57 -1.21
C ARG A 218 5.89 -4.53 -2.67
N ASN A 219 6.15 -5.65 -3.35
CA ASN A 219 5.58 -5.87 -4.67
C ASN A 219 4.08 -6.19 -4.53
N PRO A 220 3.23 -5.61 -5.38
CA PRO A 220 1.82 -5.99 -5.43
C PRO A 220 1.68 -7.48 -5.73
N SER A 221 0.82 -8.16 -4.96
CA SER A 221 0.51 -9.57 -5.15
C SER A 221 -1.00 -9.73 -5.31
N ILE A 222 -1.44 -10.29 -6.42
CA ILE A 222 -2.86 -10.55 -6.66
C ILE A 222 -3.22 -11.98 -6.30
N ARG A 223 -4.45 -12.18 -5.82
CA ARG A 223 -4.99 -13.47 -5.42
C ARG A 223 -6.18 -13.85 -6.28
N LEU A 224 -6.19 -15.11 -6.72
CA LEU A 224 -7.34 -15.76 -7.34
C LEU A 224 -7.94 -16.72 -6.32
N ASP A 225 -9.14 -16.39 -5.85
CA ASP A 225 -9.80 -17.18 -4.82
C ASP A 225 -10.27 -18.54 -5.36
N ASP A 226 -10.19 -19.58 -4.52
CA ASP A 226 -10.58 -20.98 -4.81
C ASP A 226 -9.94 -21.53 -6.11
N ALA A 227 -8.70 -21.21 -6.38
CA ALA A 227 -7.95 -21.76 -7.51
C ALA A 227 -7.60 -23.23 -7.33
N PHE A 228 -7.51 -23.70 -6.08
CA PHE A 228 -7.25 -25.09 -5.71
C PHE A 228 -8.44 -25.65 -4.94
N ILE A 229 -9.56 -25.84 -5.63
CA ILE A 229 -10.71 -26.50 -4.99
C ILE A 229 -10.43 -27.99 -4.89
N ALA A 230 -10.71 -28.54 -3.74
CA ALA A 230 -10.61 -29.97 -3.48
C ALA A 230 -11.52 -30.76 -4.46
N GLY A 231 -10.97 -31.13 -5.61
CA GLY A 231 -11.41 -32.22 -6.46
C GLY A 231 -10.64 -33.47 -6.07
N ALA A 232 -10.83 -34.56 -6.80
CA ALA A 232 -10.06 -35.78 -6.55
C ALA A 232 -8.55 -35.46 -6.55
N ALA A 233 -7.79 -36.01 -5.61
CA ALA A 233 -6.37 -35.76 -5.35
C ALA A 233 -5.39 -35.99 -6.53
N LYS A 234 -5.89 -36.15 -7.75
CA LYS A 234 -5.16 -36.31 -9.01
C LYS A 234 -5.57 -35.30 -10.09
N ASP A 235 -6.52 -34.40 -9.81
CA ASP A 235 -6.90 -33.40 -10.78
C ASP A 235 -5.74 -32.44 -11.01
N THR A 236 -5.61 -32.00 -12.25
CA THR A 236 -4.60 -31.00 -12.63
C THR A 236 -5.23 -29.63 -12.75
N VAL A 237 -4.45 -28.62 -12.41
CA VAL A 237 -4.81 -27.22 -12.66
C VAL A 237 -3.69 -26.54 -13.45
N ALA A 238 -4.06 -25.85 -14.52
CA ALA A 238 -3.16 -24.97 -15.23
C ALA A 238 -3.30 -23.55 -14.67
N LEU A 239 -2.23 -23.05 -14.04
CA LEU A 239 -2.15 -21.71 -13.49
C LEU A 239 -1.37 -20.81 -14.45
N THR A 240 -1.85 -19.59 -14.64
CA THR A 240 -1.15 -18.59 -15.43
C THR A 240 -1.17 -17.27 -14.69
N GLY A 241 -0.02 -16.62 -14.58
CA GLY A 241 0.14 -15.26 -14.08
C GLY A 241 0.77 -14.37 -15.13
N GLN A 242 0.23 -13.19 -15.37
CA GLN A 242 0.69 -12.26 -16.39
C GLN A 242 0.65 -10.82 -15.86
N TYR A 243 1.66 -10.05 -16.21
CA TYR A 243 1.67 -8.60 -16.05
C TYR A 243 1.99 -7.95 -17.39
N ALA A 244 1.02 -7.25 -17.94
CA ALA A 244 1.13 -6.56 -19.22
C ALA A 244 0.32 -5.27 -19.19
N ASP A 245 0.81 -4.20 -19.78
CA ASP A 245 0.13 -2.90 -19.92
C ASP A 245 -0.45 -2.39 -18.58
N GLY A 246 0.32 -2.50 -17.50
CA GLY A 246 -0.11 -2.13 -16.15
C GLY A 246 -1.24 -2.99 -15.57
N ARG A 247 -1.49 -4.18 -16.11
CA ARG A 247 -2.54 -5.09 -15.65
C ARG A 247 -1.95 -6.40 -15.14
N TYR A 248 -2.39 -6.78 -13.97
CA TYR A 248 -2.16 -8.13 -13.42
C TYR A 248 -3.31 -9.03 -13.86
N ARG A 249 -2.99 -10.18 -14.39
CA ARG A 249 -3.94 -11.23 -14.73
C ARG A 249 -3.50 -12.54 -14.09
N ILE A 250 -4.41 -13.27 -13.49
CA ILE A 250 -4.17 -14.63 -12.98
C ILE A 250 -5.33 -15.51 -13.40
N THR A 251 -5.02 -16.70 -13.91
CA THR A 251 -6.02 -17.70 -14.31
C THR A 251 -5.74 -19.04 -13.67
N ALA A 252 -6.79 -19.82 -13.48
CA ALA A 252 -6.74 -21.21 -13.08
C ALA A 252 -7.73 -22.01 -13.93
N ASP A 253 -7.20 -22.93 -14.72
CA ASP A 253 -7.96 -23.80 -15.61
C ASP A 253 -7.96 -25.23 -15.08
N HIS A 254 -9.15 -25.70 -14.73
CA HIS A 254 -9.43 -27.08 -14.40
C HIS A 254 -10.23 -27.73 -15.52
N PRO A 255 -10.29 -29.07 -15.62
CA PRO A 255 -11.22 -29.72 -16.52
C PRO A 255 -12.66 -29.25 -16.23
N GLY A 256 -13.26 -28.55 -17.19
CA GLY A 256 -14.65 -28.06 -17.08
C GLY A 256 -14.83 -26.78 -16.24
N ARG A 257 -13.78 -26.15 -15.74
CA ARG A 257 -13.88 -24.91 -14.94
C ARG A 257 -12.73 -23.95 -15.23
N HIS A 258 -13.09 -22.75 -15.65
CA HIS A 258 -12.13 -21.62 -15.81
C HIS A 258 -12.38 -20.58 -14.73
N ARG A 259 -11.31 -20.08 -14.14
CA ARG A 259 -11.33 -18.94 -13.25
C ARG A 259 -10.29 -17.92 -13.67
N GLU A 260 -10.67 -16.67 -13.60
CA GLU A 260 -9.80 -15.56 -13.95
C GLU A 260 -10.00 -14.36 -13.01
N ARG A 261 -8.92 -13.66 -12.75
CA ARG A 261 -8.95 -12.32 -12.14
C ARG A 261 -8.00 -11.41 -12.87
N THR A 262 -8.50 -10.25 -13.27
CA THR A 262 -7.70 -9.16 -13.83
C THR A 262 -7.85 -7.92 -12.96
N LEU A 263 -6.72 -7.32 -12.58
CA LEU A 263 -6.66 -6.08 -11.82
C LEU A 263 -5.75 -5.09 -12.56
N ALA A 264 -6.28 -3.89 -12.82
CA ALA A 264 -5.50 -2.77 -13.32
C ALA A 264 -4.69 -2.17 -12.16
N ALA A 265 -3.39 -2.02 -12.33
CA ALA A 265 -2.56 -1.31 -11.36
C ALA A 265 -3.00 0.16 -11.31
N SER A 266 -3.07 0.71 -10.11
CA SER A 266 -3.52 2.07 -9.90
C SER A 266 -2.51 2.85 -9.06
N PRO A 267 -2.26 4.14 -9.39
CA PRO A 267 -1.51 5.06 -8.54
C PRO A 267 -2.05 5.15 -7.10
N SER A 268 -3.31 4.79 -6.90
CA SER A 268 -3.95 4.77 -5.59
C SER A 268 -3.63 3.51 -4.75
N TRP A 269 -2.74 2.62 -5.19
CA TRP A 269 -2.37 1.39 -4.49
C TRP A 269 -1.26 1.55 -3.45
N MET A 270 -0.91 2.78 -3.04
CA MET A 270 0.12 2.98 -2.02
C MET A 270 -0.14 2.19 -0.74
N TRP A 271 -1.40 2.06 -0.32
CA TRP A 271 -1.78 1.24 0.82
C TRP A 271 -1.32 -0.23 0.66
N ALA A 272 -1.43 -0.79 -0.55
CA ALA A 272 -1.04 -2.17 -0.84
C ALA A 272 0.49 -2.37 -0.76
N LEU A 273 1.27 -1.33 -1.10
CA LEU A 273 2.73 -1.34 -0.96
C LEU A 273 3.17 -1.21 0.50
N LEU A 274 2.31 -0.62 1.35
CA LEU A 274 2.56 -0.36 2.76
C LEU A 274 2.00 -1.43 3.71
N VAL A 275 1.19 -2.40 3.23
CA VAL A 275 0.60 -3.44 4.09
C VAL A 275 1.68 -4.18 4.87
N PRO A 276 1.59 -4.25 6.22
CA PRO A 276 2.63 -4.86 7.06
C PRO A 276 2.60 -6.39 7.07
N ILE A 277 1.55 -7.00 6.53
CA ILE A 277 1.35 -8.45 6.56
C ILE A 277 2.27 -9.13 5.55
N PRO A 278 3.21 -9.99 5.99
CA PRO A 278 4.07 -10.73 5.08
C PRO A 278 3.27 -11.52 4.05
N HIS A 279 3.73 -11.44 2.78
CA HIS A 279 3.12 -12.20 1.67
C HIS A 279 1.62 -11.96 1.45
N TYR A 280 1.08 -10.82 1.92
CA TYR A 280 -0.30 -10.45 1.66
C TYR A 280 -0.54 -10.37 0.15
N SER A 281 -1.59 -11.03 -0.31
CA SER A 281 -2.09 -10.94 -1.68
C SER A 281 -3.55 -10.49 -1.65
N PHE A 282 -3.90 -9.52 -2.49
CA PHE A 282 -5.21 -8.91 -2.47
C PHE A 282 -6.11 -9.48 -3.58
N GLY A 283 -7.37 -9.61 -3.24
CA GLY A 283 -8.42 -10.13 -4.10
C GLY A 283 -9.47 -9.06 -4.42
N THR A 284 -10.72 -9.35 -4.09
CA THR A 284 -11.86 -8.45 -4.32
C THR A 284 -11.83 -7.20 -3.46
N GLU A 285 -11.21 -7.27 -2.29
CA GLU A 285 -11.09 -6.18 -1.32
C GLU A 285 -10.30 -4.98 -1.84
N VAL A 286 -9.48 -5.13 -2.87
CA VAL A 286 -8.64 -4.05 -3.42
C VAL A 286 -9.44 -2.82 -3.80
N ARG A 287 -10.64 -2.98 -4.32
CA ARG A 287 -11.47 -1.87 -4.80
C ARG A 287 -11.94 -0.96 -3.67
N TRP A 288 -12.48 -1.52 -2.61
CA TRP A 288 -13.00 -0.72 -1.51
C TRP A 288 -11.88 -0.17 -0.62
N LEU A 289 -10.77 -0.91 -0.44
CA LEU A 289 -9.59 -0.39 0.26
C LEU A 289 -8.97 0.78 -0.49
N THR A 290 -8.86 0.68 -1.82
CA THR A 290 -8.38 1.78 -2.66
C THR A 290 -9.33 2.98 -2.62
N ALA A 291 -10.63 2.75 -2.67
CA ALA A 291 -11.63 3.81 -2.53
C ALA A 291 -11.50 4.54 -1.18
N LEU A 292 -11.36 3.80 -0.08
CA LEU A 292 -11.15 4.38 1.25
C LEU A 292 -9.82 5.17 1.33
N TRP A 293 -8.74 4.63 0.73
CA TRP A 293 -7.45 5.28 0.66
C TRP A 293 -7.47 6.61 -0.10
N VAL A 294 -8.28 6.71 -1.15
CA VAL A 294 -8.49 7.95 -1.91
C VAL A 294 -9.42 8.91 -1.17
N PHE A 295 -10.51 8.40 -0.59
CA PHE A 295 -11.51 9.19 0.12
C PHE A 295 -10.92 9.96 1.30
N ALA A 296 -10.14 9.30 2.16
CA ALA A 296 -9.71 9.86 3.44
C ALA A 296 -8.85 11.14 3.29
N PRO A 297 -7.76 11.19 2.51
CA PRO A 297 -6.95 12.40 2.35
C PRO A 297 -7.72 13.52 1.62
N LEU A 298 -8.58 13.18 0.66
CA LEU A 298 -9.38 14.18 -0.04
C LEU A 298 -10.54 14.72 0.82
N CYS A 299 -11.04 13.93 1.77
CA CYS A 299 -11.96 14.42 2.79
C CYS A 299 -11.28 15.48 3.68
N LEU A 300 -10.06 15.25 4.12
CA LEU A 300 -9.27 16.24 4.86
C LEU A 300 -9.00 17.50 4.02
N ALA A 301 -8.61 17.33 2.76
CA ALA A 301 -8.39 18.43 1.84
C ALA A 301 -9.67 19.28 1.62
N GLY A 302 -10.80 18.63 1.40
CA GLY A 302 -12.10 19.28 1.27
C GLY A 302 -12.51 20.01 2.54
N PHE A 303 -12.27 19.40 3.71
CA PHE A 303 -12.58 20.00 5.01
C PHE A 303 -11.82 21.31 5.25
N TRP A 304 -10.49 21.32 5.08
CA TRP A 304 -9.70 22.53 5.28
C TRP A 304 -9.96 23.58 4.19
N SER A 305 -10.13 23.17 2.93
CA SER A 305 -10.48 24.08 1.84
C SER A 305 -11.84 24.76 2.08
N GLY A 306 -12.84 24.00 2.57
CA GLY A 306 -14.15 24.53 2.95
C GLY A 306 -14.07 25.53 4.10
N GLN A 307 -13.30 25.24 5.16
CA GLN A 307 -13.10 26.16 6.26
C GLN A 307 -12.39 27.45 5.83
N GLY A 308 -11.40 27.35 4.95
CA GLY A 308 -10.69 28.53 4.42
C GLY A 308 -11.61 29.41 3.57
N ALA A 309 -12.30 28.82 2.62
CA ALA A 309 -13.17 29.51 1.69
C ALA A 309 -14.38 30.22 2.36
N ASP A 310 -14.98 29.61 3.39
CA ASP A 310 -16.17 30.14 4.06
C ASP A 310 -15.89 31.31 5.03
N ARG A 311 -14.64 31.54 5.38
CA ARG A 311 -14.21 32.59 6.33
C ARG A 311 -13.59 33.83 5.67
N VAL A 312 -13.39 33.80 4.37
CA VAL A 312 -13.01 34.98 3.60
C VAL A 312 -14.26 35.82 3.40
N THR A 313 -14.30 37.04 3.97
CA THR A 313 -15.46 37.94 3.93
C THR A 313 -15.43 38.85 2.70
N GLY A 314 -16.60 39.14 2.11
CA GLY A 314 -16.77 40.13 1.05
C GLY A 314 -17.06 39.54 -0.35
N ARG A 315 -17.03 40.41 -1.38
CA ARG A 315 -17.26 40.01 -2.80
C ARG A 315 -16.28 38.95 -3.32
N THR A 316 -15.14 38.80 -2.67
CA THR A 316 -14.12 37.80 -2.97
C THR A 316 -14.49 36.37 -2.50
N LEU A 317 -15.62 36.21 -1.81
CA LEU A 317 -16.02 34.91 -1.24
C LEU A 317 -16.37 33.88 -2.31
N SER A 318 -17.12 34.30 -3.36
CA SER A 318 -17.47 33.44 -4.50
C SER A 318 -16.21 33.02 -5.26
N ASP A 319 -15.29 33.96 -5.46
CA ASP A 319 -14.06 33.74 -6.23
C ASP A 319 -13.10 32.80 -5.50
N ALA A 320 -12.93 32.98 -4.18
CA ALA A 320 -12.10 32.10 -3.37
C ALA A 320 -12.66 30.67 -3.30
N ARG A 321 -13.99 30.52 -3.19
CA ARG A 321 -14.65 29.20 -3.24
C ARG A 321 -14.47 28.54 -4.59
N LEU A 322 -14.73 29.26 -5.68
CA LEU A 322 -14.57 28.76 -7.02
C LEU A 322 -13.12 28.32 -7.28
N LEU A 323 -12.15 29.15 -6.87
CA LEU A 323 -10.73 28.82 -7.00
C LEU A 323 -10.37 27.53 -6.24
N MET A 324 -10.81 27.37 -4.99
CA MET A 324 -10.51 26.16 -4.19
C MET A 324 -11.15 24.91 -4.79
N ILE A 325 -12.40 25.00 -5.25
CA ILE A 325 -13.07 23.89 -5.94
C ILE A 325 -12.35 23.54 -7.24
N THR A 326 -11.98 24.53 -8.03
CA THR A 326 -11.25 24.33 -9.30
C THR A 326 -9.89 23.68 -9.08
N LEU A 327 -9.11 24.16 -8.09
CA LEU A 327 -7.82 23.57 -7.74
C LEU A 327 -7.96 22.11 -7.28
N LEU A 328 -8.95 21.82 -6.45
CA LEU A 328 -9.22 20.48 -5.98
C LEU A 328 -9.64 19.54 -7.13
N ALA A 329 -10.56 20.02 -7.99
CA ALA A 329 -11.01 19.26 -9.16
C ALA A 329 -9.87 19.01 -10.16
N LEU A 330 -9.06 20.03 -10.42
CA LEU A 330 -7.88 19.90 -11.28
C LEU A 330 -6.88 18.89 -10.73
N THR A 331 -6.60 18.93 -9.43
CA THR A 331 -5.65 18.00 -8.80
C THR A 331 -6.19 16.57 -8.82
N ILE A 332 -7.49 16.36 -8.58
CA ILE A 332 -8.13 15.05 -8.73
C ILE A 332 -8.01 14.58 -10.19
N GLY A 333 -8.29 15.44 -11.16
CA GLY A 333 -8.16 15.15 -12.59
C GLY A 333 -6.73 14.75 -12.98
N VAL A 334 -5.73 15.49 -12.47
CA VAL A 334 -4.32 15.15 -12.67
C VAL A 334 -3.96 13.83 -12.01
N GLY A 335 -4.30 13.64 -10.73
CA GLY A 335 -3.91 12.45 -9.97
C GLY A 335 -4.53 11.15 -10.48
N LEU A 336 -5.81 11.16 -10.87
CA LEU A 336 -6.52 9.97 -11.32
C LEU A 336 -6.59 9.82 -12.85
N GLY A 337 -6.34 10.89 -13.60
CA GLY A 337 -6.38 10.86 -15.08
C GLY A 337 -5.00 10.96 -15.71
N VAL A 338 -4.27 12.05 -15.43
CA VAL A 338 -2.99 12.32 -16.10
C VAL A 338 -1.86 11.43 -15.57
N VAL A 339 -1.74 11.29 -14.24
CA VAL A 339 -0.67 10.50 -13.62
C VAL A 339 -0.64 9.05 -14.11
N PRO A 340 -1.76 8.29 -14.13
CA PRO A 340 -1.72 6.92 -14.68
C PRO A 340 -1.17 6.89 -16.11
N ILE A 341 -1.68 7.75 -16.98
CA ILE A 341 -1.28 7.80 -18.40
C ILE A 341 0.21 8.16 -18.55
N ALA A 342 0.71 9.12 -17.77
CA ALA A 342 2.11 9.54 -17.79
C ALA A 342 3.09 8.44 -17.33
N PHE A 343 2.59 7.43 -16.66
CA PHE A 343 3.36 6.27 -16.17
C PHE A 343 2.94 4.95 -16.83
N ASP A 344 2.34 4.97 -18.01
CA ASP A 344 1.90 3.79 -18.77
C ASP A 344 1.02 2.83 -17.94
N LEU A 345 0.23 3.40 -17.02
CA LEU A 345 -0.74 2.66 -16.22
C LEU A 345 -2.15 2.87 -16.77
N PRO A 346 -3.06 1.91 -16.57
CA PRO A 346 -4.47 2.09 -16.90
C PRO A 346 -5.07 3.28 -16.15
N VAL A 347 -6.00 3.98 -16.78
CA VAL A 347 -6.76 5.06 -16.13
C VAL A 347 -7.45 4.53 -14.89
N SER A 348 -7.45 5.33 -13.83
CA SER A 348 -8.03 4.97 -12.53
C SER A 348 -9.48 4.52 -12.65
N HIS A 349 -9.85 3.51 -11.88
CA HIS A 349 -11.19 2.93 -11.91
C HIS A 349 -12.25 3.94 -11.43
N TRP A 350 -13.46 3.87 -11.96
CA TRP A 350 -14.55 4.79 -11.63
C TRP A 350 -14.81 4.90 -10.12
N SER A 351 -14.59 3.83 -9.34
CA SER A 351 -14.73 3.85 -7.87
C SER A 351 -13.73 4.77 -7.18
N GLU A 352 -12.56 5.00 -7.77
CA GLU A 352 -11.56 5.94 -7.25
C GLU A 352 -12.00 7.38 -7.51
N TRP A 353 -12.55 7.66 -8.69
CA TRP A 353 -13.14 8.95 -9.02
C TRP A 353 -14.31 9.30 -8.10
N THR A 354 -15.23 8.36 -7.89
CA THR A 354 -16.36 8.57 -6.98
C THR A 354 -15.91 8.76 -5.54
N ALA A 355 -14.92 8.00 -5.08
CA ALA A 355 -14.34 8.14 -3.75
C ALA A 355 -13.64 9.51 -3.58
N ALA A 356 -12.93 9.99 -4.59
CA ALA A 356 -12.26 11.28 -4.58
C ALA A 356 -13.28 12.44 -4.46
N ILE A 357 -14.29 12.43 -5.32
CA ILE A 357 -15.36 13.45 -5.32
C ILE A 357 -16.14 13.40 -4.02
N ALA A 358 -16.54 12.19 -3.58
CA ALA A 358 -17.29 12.00 -2.35
C ALA A 358 -16.47 12.43 -1.13
N GLY A 359 -15.18 12.10 -1.07
CA GLY A 359 -14.29 12.54 0.00
C GLY A 359 -14.21 14.05 0.08
N ALA A 360 -13.89 14.72 -1.04
CA ALA A 360 -13.81 16.18 -1.11
C ALA A 360 -15.13 16.86 -0.71
N ALA A 361 -16.25 16.39 -1.24
CA ALA A 361 -17.58 16.92 -0.93
C ALA A 361 -17.97 16.69 0.53
N CYS A 362 -17.72 15.51 1.08
CA CYS A 362 -17.97 15.17 2.48
C CYS A 362 -17.18 16.09 3.42
N GLY A 363 -15.87 16.24 3.18
CA GLY A 363 -15.01 17.12 3.95
C GLY A 363 -15.52 18.58 3.91
N TRP A 364 -15.89 19.06 2.73
CA TRP A 364 -16.44 20.39 2.56
C TRP A 364 -17.78 20.56 3.31
N ALA A 365 -18.68 19.59 3.26
CA ALA A 365 -19.94 19.59 4.00
C ALA A 365 -19.70 19.60 5.51
N ILE A 366 -18.79 18.77 6.03
CA ILE A 366 -18.41 18.76 7.44
C ILE A 366 -17.89 20.14 7.87
N ALA A 367 -17.05 20.78 7.07
CA ALA A 367 -16.53 22.12 7.36
C ALA A 367 -17.62 23.17 7.56
N ARG A 368 -18.71 23.10 6.76
CA ARG A 368 -19.87 24.00 6.89
C ARG A 368 -20.66 23.77 8.17
N HIS A 369 -20.78 22.54 8.63
CA HIS A 369 -21.55 22.17 9.83
C HIS A 369 -20.74 22.31 11.12
N ALA A 370 -19.43 22.13 11.04
CA ALA A 370 -18.50 22.23 12.18
C ALA A 370 -18.24 23.68 12.64
N ARG A 371 -19.14 24.62 12.38
CA ARG A 371 -18.97 26.00 12.85
C ARG A 371 -19.03 26.02 14.37
N PRO A 372 -18.01 26.56 15.05
CA PRO A 372 -18.10 26.75 16.48
C PRO A 372 -19.16 27.78 16.79
N ARG A 373 -20.33 27.32 17.21
CA ARG A 373 -21.42 28.23 17.60
C ARG A 373 -21.07 29.09 18.80
N ASP A 374 -20.13 28.69 19.68
CA ASP A 374 -19.84 29.41 20.92
C ASP A 374 -18.46 29.17 21.52
N LEU A 375 -17.39 29.17 20.74
CA LEU A 375 -16.03 29.12 21.33
C LEU A 375 -15.55 30.50 21.88
N ARG A 376 -16.37 31.56 21.79
CA ARG A 376 -16.06 32.86 22.41
C ARG A 376 -16.30 32.89 23.92
N ALA A 377 -16.95 31.87 24.50
CA ALA A 377 -17.32 31.84 25.91
C ALA A 377 -16.37 30.99 26.81
N ILE A 378 -15.29 30.41 26.28
CA ILE A 378 -14.33 29.76 27.15
C ILE A 378 -13.22 30.78 27.46
N PRO A 379 -13.11 31.25 28.73
CA PRO A 379 -12.03 32.16 29.13
C PRO A 379 -10.69 31.51 28.81
N SER A 380 -9.78 32.30 28.22
CA SER A 380 -8.40 31.87 28.10
C SER A 380 -7.90 31.46 29.49
N PRO A 381 -7.40 30.22 29.67
CA PRO A 381 -6.80 29.85 30.96
C PRO A 381 -5.63 30.79 31.20
N GLY A 382 -5.75 31.56 32.30
CA GLY A 382 -4.77 32.56 32.70
C GLY A 382 -3.38 31.94 32.66
N ARG A 383 -2.42 32.73 32.18
CA ARG A 383 -0.99 32.45 32.31
C ARG A 383 -0.73 32.31 33.81
N ILE A 384 -0.62 31.08 34.26
CA ILE A 384 -0.01 30.82 35.58
C ILE A 384 1.48 31.00 35.38
N ALA A 385 2.00 32.02 36.02
CA ALA A 385 3.39 32.44 36.03
C ALA A 385 4.34 31.33 36.56
#